data_d5b2b9472018917e8b2e50a0f6c0d7f9
#
_entry.id   d5b2b9472018917e8b2e50a0f6c0d7f9
#
_cell.length_a   1.000
_cell.length_b   1.000
_cell.length_c   1.000
_cell.angle_alpha   90.00
_cell.angle_beta   90.00
_cell.angle_gamma   90.00
#
_symmetry.space_group_name_H-M   'P 1'
#
loop_
_entity.id
_entity.type
_entity.pdbx_description
1 polymer ?
#
loop_
_entity_poly.entity_id
_entity_poly.type
_entity_poly.pdbx_seq_one_letter_code
_entity_poly.pdbx_strand_id
1 'polypeptide(L)'
;MPMDMRRLYKSNFSFFFHRYDIFGCFIEHGLKILANAGILTFIQPSVFLNSKSFAFCRKYLVEYCSILRLDVLQDGVFKAIVPTMIMSVSNKRPDKQIVSCADGIKQSRKDIAQTRFATTEANVFNVNLDEFASGFIDKTQTDCVFLGDIARISNGINTGNLSAYIHDEPHKKRVPVVKGASIAKWKYSFQNKYLDKSFDEFVSCGDIETLSHEKLMMKRIGVYPTVCYDNSGMACLHTIHTIRITDKRFSPKYVMALLNTKLIGYIFRLRVPLKGKVFPEFRVFDLNKQIPIKIASHKEQAEIVKYVNGILAHEDEITMLEEKINQCVYSLYGLTENEVEMVEETYRR
;
A
#
# COMPACT_ATOMS: atom_id res chain seq x y z
N MET A 1 -11.57 2.43 -25.69
CA MET A 1 -10.79 2.49 -26.96
C MET A 1 -11.20 1.32 -27.85
N PRO A 2 -11.54 1.55 -29.14
CA PRO A 2 -11.86 0.49 -30.12
C PRO A 2 -10.72 -0.50 -30.30
N MET A 3 -11.03 -1.76 -30.65
CA MET A 3 -10.04 -2.83 -30.79
C MET A 3 -8.98 -2.55 -31.86
N ASP A 4 -9.38 -1.94 -32.97
CA ASP A 4 -8.46 -1.62 -34.07
C ASP A 4 -7.43 -0.56 -33.67
N MET A 5 -7.86 0.45 -32.93
CA MET A 5 -6.94 1.45 -32.37
C MET A 5 -5.97 0.83 -31.37
N ARG A 6 -6.41 -0.12 -30.53
CA ARG A 6 -5.50 -0.83 -29.62
C ARG A 6 -4.40 -1.58 -30.35
N ARG A 7 -4.78 -2.28 -31.45
CA ARG A 7 -3.81 -2.99 -32.29
C ARG A 7 -2.80 -2.02 -32.90
N LEU A 8 -3.26 -0.91 -33.44
CA LEU A 8 -2.42 0.12 -34.05
C LEU A 8 -1.42 0.71 -33.03
N TYR A 9 -1.87 1.09 -31.84
CA TYR A 9 -0.96 1.63 -30.81
C TYR A 9 0.01 0.57 -30.33
N LYS A 10 -0.44 -0.67 -30.13
CA LYS A 10 0.42 -1.77 -29.68
C LYS A 10 1.53 -2.12 -30.67
N SER A 11 1.28 -1.98 -32.00
CA SER A 11 2.28 -2.25 -33.04
C SER A 11 3.30 -1.09 -33.18
N ASN A 12 2.94 0.14 -32.80
CA ASN A 12 3.76 1.31 -33.04
C ASN A 12 4.46 1.89 -31.79
N PHE A 13 3.99 1.53 -30.59
CA PHE A 13 4.49 2.08 -29.33
C PHE A 13 4.83 1.00 -28.30
N SER A 14 6.07 0.99 -27.83
CA SER A 14 6.54 0.06 -26.80
C SER A 14 5.99 0.39 -25.41
N PHE A 15 5.66 1.65 -25.16
CA PHE A 15 5.12 2.11 -23.86
C PHE A 15 3.61 1.91 -23.76
N PHE A 16 2.96 1.44 -24.82
CA PHE A 16 1.55 1.07 -24.84
C PHE A 16 1.36 -0.37 -24.37
N PHE A 17 1.36 -0.57 -23.06
CA PHE A 17 1.36 -1.90 -22.46
C PHE A 17 0.27 -2.07 -21.38
N HIS A 18 -0.20 -3.28 -21.16
CA HIS A 18 -1.13 -3.74 -20.13
C HIS A 18 -2.50 -3.03 -20.12
N ARG A 19 -2.69 -1.90 -19.44
CA ARG A 19 -3.98 -1.19 -19.39
C ARG A 19 -4.24 -0.27 -20.57
N TYR A 20 -3.30 -0.18 -21.49
CA TYR A 20 -3.41 0.55 -22.74
C TYR A 20 -3.79 2.03 -22.58
N ASP A 21 -3.10 2.73 -21.70
CA ASP A 21 -3.27 4.16 -21.53
C ASP A 21 -2.41 4.94 -22.56
N ILE A 22 -3.04 5.88 -23.25
CA ILE A 22 -2.45 6.57 -24.40
C ILE A 22 -1.33 7.53 -24.02
N PHE A 23 -1.27 8.03 -22.77
CA PHE A 23 -0.24 8.99 -22.40
C PHE A 23 1.18 8.39 -22.44
N GLY A 24 1.33 7.06 -22.30
CA GLY A 24 2.60 6.39 -22.54
C GLY A 24 3.11 6.56 -23.98
N CYS A 25 2.19 6.56 -24.96
CA CYS A 25 2.55 6.81 -26.35
C CYS A 25 3.06 8.24 -26.59
N PHE A 26 2.45 9.21 -25.89
CA PHE A 26 2.90 10.62 -25.95
C PHE A 26 4.31 10.79 -25.38
N ILE A 27 4.64 10.11 -24.28
CA ILE A 27 6.00 10.11 -23.71
C ILE A 27 6.97 9.52 -24.72
N GLU A 28 6.69 8.35 -25.28
CA GLU A 28 7.56 7.68 -26.25
C GLU A 28 7.77 8.53 -27.50
N HIS A 29 6.70 9.08 -28.05
CA HIS A 29 6.77 9.93 -29.24
C HIS A 29 7.53 11.23 -28.94
N GLY A 30 7.24 11.87 -27.81
CA GLY A 30 7.93 13.08 -27.35
C GLY A 30 9.45 12.87 -27.26
N LEU A 31 9.89 11.76 -26.66
CA LEU A 31 11.31 11.43 -26.58
C LEU A 31 11.97 11.19 -27.95
N LYS A 32 11.23 10.60 -28.92
CA LYS A 32 11.72 10.35 -30.29
C LYS A 32 11.95 11.62 -31.10
N ILE A 33 11.18 12.68 -30.86
CA ILE A 33 11.28 13.94 -31.62
C ILE A 33 12.18 14.98 -30.96
N LEU A 34 12.68 14.73 -29.73
CA LEU A 34 13.59 15.64 -29.07
C LEU A 34 14.95 15.74 -29.78
N ALA A 35 15.47 16.95 -29.87
CA ALA A 35 16.87 17.16 -30.19
C ALA A 35 17.79 16.52 -29.12
N ASN A 36 19.07 16.32 -29.44
CA ASN A 36 20.02 15.81 -28.47
C ASN A 36 20.08 16.71 -27.21
N ALA A 37 20.00 16.11 -26.02
CA ALA A 37 19.85 16.78 -24.74
C ALA A 37 18.61 17.69 -24.62
N GLY A 38 17.63 17.55 -25.51
CA GLY A 38 16.33 18.24 -25.40
C GLY A 38 15.56 17.83 -24.15
N ILE A 39 14.66 18.68 -23.72
CA ILE A 39 13.83 18.46 -22.52
C ILE A 39 12.36 18.28 -22.93
N LEU A 40 11.77 17.19 -22.46
CA LEU A 40 10.34 16.91 -22.56
C LEU A 40 9.70 17.18 -21.21
N THR A 41 8.70 18.04 -21.19
CA THR A 41 7.89 18.27 -19.98
C THR A 41 6.44 17.94 -20.28
N PHE A 42 5.87 17.03 -19.44
CA PHE A 42 4.49 16.60 -19.57
C PHE A 42 3.74 16.71 -18.25
N ILE A 43 2.47 17.13 -18.33
CA ILE A 43 1.50 16.91 -17.28
C ILE A 43 0.74 15.62 -17.58
N GLN A 44 0.66 14.71 -16.60
CA GLN A 44 0.09 13.38 -16.80
C GLN A 44 -0.52 12.83 -15.51
N PRO A 45 -1.32 11.75 -15.57
CA PRO A 45 -1.84 11.10 -14.36
C PRO A 45 -0.72 10.60 -13.45
N SER A 46 -0.80 10.88 -12.15
CA SER A 46 0.20 10.45 -11.15
C SER A 46 0.26 8.92 -10.98
N VAL A 47 -0.72 8.18 -11.52
CA VAL A 47 -0.68 6.72 -11.62
C VAL A 47 0.58 6.23 -12.35
N PHE A 48 1.21 7.06 -13.16
CA PHE A 48 2.49 6.78 -13.80
C PHE A 48 3.58 6.41 -12.81
N LEU A 49 3.60 7.03 -11.63
CA LEU A 49 4.68 6.85 -10.65
C LEU A 49 4.81 5.41 -10.15
N ASN A 50 3.71 4.65 -10.06
CA ASN A 50 3.72 3.35 -9.37
C ASN A 50 2.89 2.23 -10.02
N SER A 51 2.15 2.47 -11.11
CA SER A 51 1.39 1.40 -11.78
C SER A 51 2.31 0.45 -12.53
N LYS A 52 2.04 -0.87 -12.42
CA LYS A 52 2.75 -1.91 -13.18
C LYS A 52 2.65 -1.71 -14.70
N SER A 53 1.56 -1.09 -15.17
CA SER A 53 1.36 -0.80 -16.60
C SER A 53 2.45 0.11 -17.20
N PHE A 54 3.12 0.92 -16.39
CA PHE A 54 4.16 1.84 -16.82
C PHE A 54 5.57 1.44 -16.34
N ALA A 55 5.72 0.24 -15.79
CA ALA A 55 7.02 -0.23 -15.30
C ALA A 55 8.10 -0.23 -16.40
N PHE A 56 7.75 -0.68 -17.61
CA PHE A 56 8.67 -0.67 -18.75
C PHE A 56 9.07 0.75 -19.16
N CYS A 57 8.12 1.69 -19.21
CA CYS A 57 8.40 3.08 -19.51
C CYS A 57 9.31 3.71 -18.44
N ARG A 58 9.01 3.51 -17.14
CA ARG A 58 9.86 4.01 -16.05
C ARG A 58 11.27 3.42 -16.09
N LYS A 59 11.40 2.10 -16.37
CA LYS A 59 12.69 1.46 -16.56
C LYS A 59 13.50 2.15 -17.65
N TYR A 60 12.89 2.37 -18.81
CA TYR A 60 13.52 3.06 -19.92
C TYR A 60 14.00 4.48 -19.53
N LEU A 61 13.14 5.26 -18.85
CA LEU A 61 13.51 6.59 -18.39
C LEU A 61 14.70 6.59 -17.42
N VAL A 62 14.72 5.63 -16.48
CA VAL A 62 15.81 5.50 -15.51
C VAL A 62 17.13 5.12 -16.19
N GLU A 63 17.10 4.25 -17.20
CA GLU A 63 18.32 3.72 -17.85
C GLU A 63 18.86 4.62 -18.95
N TYR A 64 17.98 5.33 -19.67
CA TYR A 64 18.37 6.04 -20.91
C TYR A 64 18.13 7.55 -20.90
N CYS A 65 17.41 8.08 -19.89
CA CYS A 65 17.05 9.48 -19.81
C CYS A 65 17.50 10.09 -18.47
N SER A 66 17.82 11.38 -18.46
CA SER A 66 17.98 12.14 -17.22
C SER A 66 16.62 12.67 -16.78
N ILE A 67 16.11 12.17 -15.65
CA ILE A 67 14.90 12.67 -15.02
C ILE A 67 15.28 13.93 -14.24
N LEU A 68 14.70 15.06 -14.62
CA LEU A 68 15.05 16.36 -14.04
C LEU A 68 14.10 16.71 -12.89
N ARG A 69 12.80 16.41 -13.08
CA ARG A 69 11.76 16.88 -12.17
C ARG A 69 10.56 15.92 -12.14
N LEU A 70 10.04 15.70 -10.93
CA LEU A 70 8.80 14.98 -10.68
C LEU A 70 7.98 15.76 -9.65
N ASP A 71 6.91 16.42 -10.07
CA ASP A 71 6.03 17.16 -9.16
C ASP A 71 4.64 16.52 -9.14
N VAL A 72 4.26 15.99 -8.02
CA VAL A 72 2.88 15.55 -7.76
C VAL A 72 2.06 16.81 -7.48
N LEU A 73 0.98 17.00 -8.22
CA LEU A 73 0.12 18.19 -8.06
C LEU A 73 -0.96 17.92 -7.01
N GLN A 74 -1.44 19.00 -6.39
CA GLN A 74 -2.59 18.95 -5.49
C GLN A 74 -3.86 18.53 -6.24
N ASP A 75 -4.83 17.96 -5.53
CA ASP A 75 -6.16 17.70 -6.08
C ASP A 75 -6.85 19.01 -6.46
N GLY A 76 -7.65 18.96 -7.52
CA GLY A 76 -8.43 20.12 -7.95
C GLY A 76 -7.74 21.05 -8.95
N VAL A 77 -6.51 20.74 -9.42
CA VAL A 77 -5.86 21.51 -10.51
C VAL A 77 -6.70 21.46 -11.80
N PHE A 78 -7.37 20.35 -12.04
CA PHE A 78 -8.31 20.17 -13.14
C PHE A 78 -9.72 19.85 -12.63
N LYS A 79 -10.74 20.14 -13.42
CA LYS A 79 -12.14 19.73 -13.13
C LYS A 79 -12.31 18.21 -13.04
N ALA A 80 -11.40 17.44 -13.67
CA ALA A 80 -11.40 15.98 -13.60
C ALA A 80 -10.79 15.51 -12.27
N ILE A 81 -11.42 14.52 -11.63
CA ILE A 81 -10.97 13.91 -10.37
C ILE A 81 -9.84 12.87 -10.68
N VAL A 82 -8.78 13.34 -11.33
CA VAL A 82 -7.61 12.51 -11.66
C VAL A 82 -6.39 13.18 -11.04
N PRO A 83 -5.74 12.53 -10.05
CA PRO A 83 -4.48 13.02 -9.53
C PRO A 83 -3.44 13.12 -10.64
N THR A 84 -2.78 14.26 -10.76
CA THR A 84 -1.84 14.58 -11.83
C THR A 84 -0.44 14.86 -11.30
N MET A 85 0.54 14.78 -12.20
CA MET A 85 1.93 15.15 -11.94
C MET A 85 2.55 15.83 -13.14
N ILE A 86 3.58 16.63 -12.90
CA ILE A 86 4.47 17.15 -13.95
C ILE A 86 5.75 16.32 -13.92
N MET A 87 6.16 15.83 -15.07
CA MET A 87 7.43 15.16 -15.28
C MET A 87 8.27 15.94 -16.31
N SER A 88 9.53 16.23 -15.98
CA SER A 88 10.49 16.78 -16.93
C SER A 88 11.65 15.79 -17.08
N VAL A 89 11.93 15.39 -18.32
CA VAL A 89 13.01 14.45 -18.65
C VAL A 89 13.82 14.99 -19.83
N SER A 90 15.12 14.69 -19.83
CA SER A 90 15.99 14.91 -20.99
C SER A 90 16.36 13.58 -21.63
N ASN A 91 16.44 13.50 -22.96
CA ASN A 91 16.91 12.31 -23.66
C ASN A 91 18.43 12.09 -23.55
N LYS A 92 19.11 12.83 -22.69
CA LYS A 92 20.51 12.61 -22.33
C LYS A 92 20.60 11.45 -21.33
N ARG A 93 21.59 10.55 -21.52
CA ARG A 93 21.84 9.46 -20.59
C ARG A 93 22.17 9.98 -19.20
N PRO A 94 21.65 9.39 -18.10
CA PRO A 94 21.91 9.90 -16.78
C PRO A 94 23.38 9.66 -16.36
N ASP A 95 23.97 10.68 -15.73
CA ASP A 95 25.26 10.60 -15.06
C ASP A 95 25.10 11.25 -13.68
N LYS A 96 25.05 10.45 -12.62
CA LYS A 96 24.83 10.91 -11.24
C LYS A 96 23.65 11.89 -11.10
N GLN A 97 22.58 11.67 -11.87
CA GLN A 97 21.44 12.56 -11.95
C GLN A 97 20.70 12.66 -10.60
N ILE A 98 20.50 13.87 -10.16
CA ILE A 98 19.61 14.22 -9.04
C ILE A 98 18.27 14.69 -9.62
N VAL A 99 17.20 14.11 -9.10
CA VAL A 99 15.82 14.41 -9.50
C VAL A 99 15.20 15.33 -8.46
N SER A 100 14.75 16.51 -8.88
CA SER A 100 14.04 17.42 -8.00
C SER A 100 12.55 16.99 -7.91
N CYS A 101 12.14 16.53 -6.75
CA CYS A 101 10.79 16.02 -6.50
C CYS A 101 9.98 16.97 -5.61
N ALA A 102 8.70 17.15 -5.91
CA ALA A 102 7.76 17.83 -5.04
C ALA A 102 6.52 16.95 -4.80
N ASP A 103 6.07 16.91 -3.55
CA ASP A 103 4.79 16.33 -3.18
C ASP A 103 3.78 17.47 -3.00
N GLY A 104 2.72 17.49 -3.78
CA GLY A 104 1.72 18.53 -3.81
C GLY A 104 1.04 18.82 -2.47
N ILE A 105 1.10 17.89 -1.53
CA ILE A 105 0.54 18.06 -0.18
C ILE A 105 1.41 19.01 0.65
N LYS A 106 2.75 18.93 0.52
CA LYS A 106 3.69 19.66 1.38
C LYS A 106 4.40 20.83 0.71
N GLN A 107 4.29 20.96 -0.61
CA GLN A 107 5.03 21.94 -1.45
C GLN A 107 6.56 21.96 -1.23
N SER A 108 7.08 21.08 -0.39
CA SER A 108 8.52 20.97 -0.14
C SER A 108 9.18 20.19 -1.27
N ARG A 109 10.27 20.72 -1.79
CA ARG A 109 11.10 20.00 -2.77
C ARG A 109 12.11 19.13 -2.05
N LYS A 110 12.36 17.96 -2.65
CA LYS A 110 13.36 17.00 -2.20
C LYS A 110 14.22 16.62 -3.38
N ASP A 111 15.49 16.42 -3.13
CA ASP A 111 16.44 15.94 -4.12
C ASP A 111 16.67 14.45 -3.93
N ILE A 112 16.40 13.66 -4.97
CA ILE A 112 16.48 12.20 -4.95
C ILE A 112 17.43 11.73 -6.03
N ALA A 113 18.43 10.92 -5.70
CA ALA A 113 19.30 10.31 -6.70
C ALA A 113 18.47 9.40 -7.63
N GLN A 114 18.59 9.58 -8.95
CA GLN A 114 17.82 8.81 -9.94
C GLN A 114 18.04 7.30 -9.81
N THR A 115 19.23 6.87 -9.38
CA THR A 115 19.57 5.48 -9.12
C THR A 115 18.68 4.81 -8.10
N ARG A 116 18.06 5.57 -7.18
CA ARG A 116 17.10 5.04 -6.20
C ARG A 116 15.85 4.47 -6.86
N PHE A 117 15.43 5.02 -8.00
CA PHE A 117 14.29 4.48 -8.74
C PHE A 117 14.60 3.16 -9.44
N ALA A 118 15.88 2.89 -9.73
CA ALA A 118 16.32 1.62 -10.32
C ALA A 118 16.22 0.46 -9.32
N THR A 119 16.36 0.73 -8.02
CA THR A 119 16.38 -0.31 -6.96
C THR A 119 14.98 -0.71 -6.49
N THR A 120 13.93 0.02 -6.89
CA THR A 120 12.55 -0.29 -6.51
C THR A 120 11.95 -1.35 -7.43
N GLU A 121 11.08 -2.22 -6.89
CA GLU A 121 10.33 -3.16 -7.73
C GLU A 121 9.49 -2.41 -8.76
N ALA A 122 9.54 -2.85 -10.03
CA ALA A 122 8.89 -2.21 -11.17
C ALA A 122 9.30 -0.74 -11.40
N ASN A 123 10.51 -0.35 -10.96
CA ASN A 123 11.04 1.02 -11.07
C ASN A 123 10.06 2.09 -10.59
N VAL A 124 9.43 1.88 -9.44
CA VAL A 124 8.49 2.85 -8.87
C VAL A 124 9.20 4.18 -8.60
N PHE A 125 8.64 5.29 -9.09
CA PHE A 125 9.13 6.64 -8.82
C PHE A 125 8.54 7.15 -7.51
N ASN A 126 9.19 6.82 -6.40
CA ASN A 126 8.75 7.26 -5.09
C ASN A 126 9.38 8.62 -4.75
N VAL A 127 8.60 9.68 -4.92
CA VAL A 127 9.00 11.07 -4.68
C VAL A 127 9.18 11.43 -3.18
N ASN A 128 8.85 10.50 -2.28
CA ASN A 128 8.98 10.70 -0.83
C ASN A 128 10.30 10.15 -0.26
N LEU A 129 11.05 9.38 -1.04
CA LEU A 129 12.28 8.71 -0.60
C LEU A 129 13.53 9.59 -0.83
N ASP A 130 13.67 10.66 -0.04
CA ASP A 130 14.95 11.34 0.08
C ASP A 130 16.00 10.44 0.79
N GLU A 131 17.22 10.95 0.94
CA GLU A 131 18.31 10.20 1.55
C GLU A 131 17.99 9.76 2.98
N PHE A 132 17.39 10.64 3.77
CA PHE A 132 16.98 10.34 5.14
C PHE A 132 15.91 9.24 5.18
N ALA A 133 14.81 9.40 4.43
CA ALA A 133 13.74 8.41 4.36
C ALA A 133 14.25 7.05 3.85
N SER A 134 15.21 7.05 2.93
CA SER A 134 15.84 5.82 2.43
C SER A 134 16.65 5.13 3.53
N GLY A 135 17.50 5.87 4.24
CA GLY A 135 18.28 5.35 5.38
C GLY A 135 17.37 4.80 6.50
N PHE A 136 16.29 5.51 6.79
CA PHE A 136 15.28 5.06 7.76
C PHE A 136 14.62 3.73 7.33
N ILE A 137 14.25 3.61 6.06
CA ILE A 137 13.70 2.37 5.50
C ILE A 137 14.71 1.23 5.57
N ASP A 138 15.96 1.46 5.16
CA ASP A 138 17.01 0.45 5.18
C ASP A 138 17.26 -0.05 6.61
N LYS A 139 17.32 0.85 7.59
CA LYS A 139 17.43 0.53 9.01
C LYS A 139 16.26 -0.32 9.51
N THR A 140 15.03 0.09 9.21
CA THR A 140 13.82 -0.58 9.70
C THR A 140 13.52 -1.90 8.98
N GLN A 141 14.29 -2.28 7.96
CA GLN A 141 14.24 -3.59 7.33
C GLN A 141 15.23 -4.60 7.93
N THR A 142 16.21 -4.16 8.69
CA THR A 142 17.23 -5.03 9.29
C THR A 142 16.55 -6.07 10.19
N ASP A 143 16.91 -7.33 10.03
CA ASP A 143 16.32 -8.48 10.74
C ASP A 143 14.79 -8.58 10.60
N CYS A 144 14.28 -8.25 9.42
CA CYS A 144 12.87 -8.35 9.09
C CYS A 144 12.63 -9.33 7.94
N VAL A 145 11.40 -9.83 7.87
CA VAL A 145 10.81 -10.49 6.70
C VAL A 145 9.67 -9.63 6.21
N PHE A 146 9.27 -9.77 4.95
CA PHE A 146 8.07 -9.06 4.48
C PHE A 146 6.80 -9.80 4.87
N LEU A 147 5.71 -9.07 5.09
CA LEU A 147 4.44 -9.65 5.50
C LEU A 147 3.99 -10.77 4.55
N GLY A 148 4.22 -10.64 3.24
CA GLY A 148 3.89 -11.66 2.25
C GLY A 148 4.73 -12.93 2.33
N ASP A 149 5.88 -12.91 3.02
CA ASP A 149 6.74 -14.09 3.19
C ASP A 149 6.22 -14.99 4.33
N ILE A 150 5.43 -14.42 5.25
CA ILE A 150 4.93 -15.11 6.45
C ILE A 150 3.41 -15.28 6.48
N ALA A 151 2.71 -14.69 5.52
CA ALA A 151 1.25 -14.65 5.51
C ALA A 151 0.66 -14.84 4.12
N ARG A 152 -0.51 -15.44 4.07
CA ARG A 152 -1.37 -15.45 2.89
C ARG A 152 -2.34 -14.28 2.97
N ILE A 153 -2.25 -13.35 2.02
CA ILE A 153 -3.06 -12.13 1.97
C ILE A 153 -4.01 -12.20 0.79
N SER A 154 -5.30 -12.00 1.03
CA SER A 154 -6.30 -11.94 -0.03
C SER A 154 -7.33 -10.84 0.17
N ASN A 155 -8.02 -10.48 -0.91
CA ASN A 155 -9.21 -9.65 -0.81
C ASN A 155 -10.37 -10.46 -0.23
N GLY A 156 -11.26 -9.81 0.48
CA GLY A 156 -12.52 -10.41 0.86
C GLY A 156 -13.46 -10.63 -0.34
N ILE A 157 -14.62 -11.19 -0.06
CA ILE A 157 -15.61 -11.64 -1.03
C ILE A 157 -16.26 -10.46 -1.75
N ASN A 158 -16.34 -10.53 -3.07
CA ASN A 158 -17.11 -9.64 -3.94
C ASN A 158 -18.27 -10.40 -4.59
N THR A 159 -19.47 -10.15 -4.11
CA THR A 159 -20.68 -10.81 -4.63
C THR A 159 -21.18 -10.22 -5.97
N GLY A 160 -20.68 -9.04 -6.37
CA GLY A 160 -21.25 -8.28 -7.48
C GLY A 160 -22.57 -7.58 -7.14
N ASN A 161 -23.51 -8.30 -6.52
CA ASN A 161 -24.78 -7.76 -6.03
C ASN A 161 -24.96 -8.11 -4.55
N LEU A 162 -24.59 -7.18 -3.68
CA LEU A 162 -24.59 -7.41 -2.24
C LEU A 162 -25.99 -7.68 -1.66
N SER A 163 -27.01 -6.97 -2.14
CA SER A 163 -28.37 -7.07 -1.62
C SER A 163 -29.04 -8.42 -1.92
N ALA A 164 -28.60 -9.13 -2.94
CA ALA A 164 -29.13 -10.44 -3.30
C ALA A 164 -28.67 -11.57 -2.34
N TYR A 165 -27.49 -11.39 -1.70
CA TYR A 165 -26.83 -12.47 -0.96
C TYR A 165 -26.62 -12.17 0.52
N ILE A 166 -26.99 -10.96 1.01
CA ILE A 166 -26.87 -10.59 2.43
C ILE A 166 -28.24 -10.60 3.09
N HIS A 167 -28.29 -11.23 4.27
CA HIS A 167 -29.50 -11.43 5.05
C HIS A 167 -29.30 -11.00 6.52
N ASP A 168 -30.40 -10.71 7.21
CA ASP A 168 -30.40 -10.34 8.63
C ASP A 168 -30.53 -11.54 9.56
N GLU A 169 -30.86 -12.73 9.03
CA GLU A 169 -31.11 -13.92 9.80
C GLU A 169 -30.10 -15.03 9.52
N PRO A 170 -29.64 -15.76 10.56
CA PRO A 170 -28.78 -16.91 10.40
C PRO A 170 -29.52 -18.05 9.69
N HIS A 171 -28.80 -18.81 8.88
CA HIS A 171 -29.28 -20.02 8.24
C HIS A 171 -28.13 -21.00 8.01
N LYS A 172 -28.38 -22.32 7.95
CA LYS A 172 -27.34 -23.35 7.72
C LYS A 172 -26.54 -23.18 6.43
N LYS A 173 -27.14 -22.52 5.41
CA LYS A 173 -26.50 -22.18 4.13
C LYS A 173 -25.85 -20.79 4.13
N ARG A 174 -25.68 -20.14 5.28
CA ARG A 174 -25.13 -18.80 5.42
C ARG A 174 -23.94 -18.81 6.37
N VAL A 175 -23.08 -17.82 6.23
CA VAL A 175 -21.98 -17.52 7.15
C VAL A 175 -22.11 -16.10 7.67
N PRO A 176 -21.75 -15.83 8.94
CA PRO A 176 -21.70 -14.47 9.43
C PRO A 176 -20.67 -13.66 8.64
N VAL A 177 -20.98 -12.39 8.33
CA VAL A 177 -20.17 -11.56 7.44
C VAL A 177 -20.00 -10.14 7.98
N VAL A 178 -18.80 -9.59 7.77
CA VAL A 178 -18.46 -8.19 8.09
C VAL A 178 -17.97 -7.42 6.87
N LYS A 179 -18.15 -6.10 6.93
CA LYS A 179 -17.66 -5.13 5.93
C LYS A 179 -16.62 -4.19 6.53
N GLY A 180 -15.85 -3.50 5.69
CA GLY A 180 -14.79 -2.59 6.15
C GLY A 180 -15.22 -1.52 7.16
N ALA A 181 -16.47 -1.02 7.06
CA ALA A 181 -17.02 -0.09 8.04
C ALA A 181 -17.14 -0.66 9.45
N SER A 182 -17.23 -1.99 9.59
CA SER A 182 -17.32 -2.68 10.88
C SER A 182 -15.96 -2.91 11.55
N ILE A 183 -14.86 -2.66 10.86
CA ILE A 183 -13.49 -2.88 11.38
C ILE A 183 -13.00 -1.61 12.07
N ALA A 184 -12.51 -1.76 13.30
CA ALA A 184 -11.71 -0.77 14.01
C ALA A 184 -10.33 -1.37 14.34
N LYS A 185 -9.39 -0.55 14.84
CA LYS A 185 -8.18 -1.10 15.44
C LYS A 185 -8.56 -2.07 16.55
N TRP A 186 -7.93 -3.24 16.54
CA TRP A 186 -8.04 -4.30 17.55
C TRP A 186 -9.36 -5.08 17.52
N LYS A 187 -10.49 -4.48 17.14
CA LYS A 187 -11.82 -5.09 17.21
C LYS A 187 -12.68 -4.86 15.97
N TYR A 188 -13.71 -5.66 15.84
CA TYR A 188 -14.76 -5.44 14.84
C TYR A 188 -16.14 -5.55 15.51
N SER A 189 -17.14 -4.94 14.88
CA SER A 189 -18.55 -5.05 15.30
C SER A 189 -19.32 -5.94 14.33
N PHE A 190 -19.89 -7.03 14.83
CA PHE A 190 -20.79 -7.87 14.05
C PHE A 190 -22.18 -7.24 14.03
N GLN A 191 -22.72 -6.98 12.86
CA GLN A 191 -24.00 -6.30 12.66
C GLN A 191 -25.15 -7.27 12.33
N ASN A 192 -25.07 -8.54 12.75
CA ASN A 192 -26.03 -9.60 12.46
C ASN A 192 -26.33 -9.75 10.96
N LYS A 193 -25.28 -9.66 10.12
CA LYS A 193 -25.39 -9.87 8.68
C LYS A 193 -24.79 -11.22 8.30
N TYR A 194 -25.47 -11.91 7.41
CA TYR A 194 -25.13 -13.26 6.99
C TYR A 194 -25.09 -13.34 5.48
N LEU A 195 -24.06 -13.98 4.95
CA LEU A 195 -23.80 -14.16 3.53
C LEU A 195 -24.17 -15.60 3.10
N ASP A 196 -24.86 -15.75 1.99
CA ASP A 196 -25.12 -17.07 1.39
C ASP A 196 -23.80 -17.75 0.99
N LYS A 197 -23.74 -19.08 1.11
CA LYS A 197 -22.59 -19.91 0.74
C LYS A 197 -22.52 -20.21 -0.78
N SER A 198 -23.12 -19.36 -1.61
CA SER A 198 -23.14 -19.49 -3.07
C SER A 198 -21.83 -18.96 -3.69
N PHE A 199 -20.69 -19.45 -3.22
CA PHE A 199 -19.37 -18.91 -3.58
C PHE A 199 -19.05 -18.99 -5.08
N ASP A 200 -19.64 -19.96 -5.79
CA ASP A 200 -19.43 -20.15 -7.24
C ASP A 200 -20.15 -19.07 -8.07
N GLU A 201 -21.14 -18.37 -7.49
CA GLU A 201 -21.89 -17.31 -8.15
C GLU A 201 -21.26 -15.93 -7.98
N PHE A 202 -20.27 -15.80 -7.10
CA PHE A 202 -19.67 -14.51 -6.77
C PHE A 202 -18.60 -14.08 -7.79
N VAL A 203 -18.44 -12.78 -7.95
CA VAL A 203 -17.41 -12.19 -8.82
C VAL A 203 -16.01 -12.62 -8.39
N SER A 204 -15.77 -12.68 -7.09
CA SER A 204 -14.55 -13.25 -6.51
C SER A 204 -14.74 -13.56 -5.02
N CYS A 205 -14.12 -14.63 -4.56
CA CYS A 205 -14.24 -15.09 -3.18
C CYS A 205 -12.96 -14.89 -2.34
N GLY A 206 -11.88 -14.43 -2.96
CA GLY A 206 -10.59 -14.40 -2.29
C GLY A 206 -10.12 -15.82 -1.92
N ASP A 207 -9.55 -15.96 -0.72
CA ASP A 207 -9.14 -17.27 -0.19
C ASP A 207 -10.24 -17.82 0.74
N ILE A 208 -11.07 -18.71 0.20
CA ILE A 208 -12.21 -19.32 0.95
C ILE A 208 -11.73 -20.12 2.16
N GLU A 209 -10.56 -20.78 2.07
CA GLU A 209 -9.99 -21.53 3.19
C GLU A 209 -9.76 -20.64 4.41
N THR A 210 -9.42 -19.36 4.18
CA THR A 210 -9.20 -18.40 5.25
C THR A 210 -10.47 -18.10 6.07
N LEU A 211 -11.67 -18.38 5.55
CA LEU A 211 -12.91 -18.13 6.28
C LEU A 211 -12.99 -18.94 7.60
N SER A 212 -12.57 -20.21 7.57
CA SER A 212 -12.64 -21.12 8.72
C SER A 212 -11.42 -21.07 9.63
N HIS A 213 -10.40 -20.28 9.30
CA HIS A 213 -9.15 -20.20 10.05
C HIS A 213 -9.02 -18.90 10.83
N GLU A 214 -8.17 -18.96 11.85
CA GLU A 214 -7.65 -17.78 12.52
C GLU A 214 -7.03 -16.83 11.51
N LYS A 215 -7.41 -15.54 11.56
CA LYS A 215 -6.96 -14.53 10.62
C LYS A 215 -6.97 -13.13 11.20
N LEU A 216 -6.25 -12.25 10.56
CA LEU A 216 -6.38 -10.81 10.74
C LEU A 216 -7.28 -10.25 9.65
N MET A 217 -8.10 -9.28 10.01
CA MET A 217 -8.99 -8.54 9.12
C MET A 217 -8.51 -7.08 9.07
N MET A 218 -8.17 -6.60 7.88
CA MET A 218 -7.65 -5.26 7.67
C MET A 218 -8.54 -4.47 6.73
N LYS A 219 -8.85 -3.21 7.08
CA LYS A 219 -9.52 -2.29 6.15
C LYS A 219 -8.73 -2.15 4.86
N ARG A 220 -9.43 -2.24 3.73
CA ARG A 220 -8.83 -2.06 2.40
C ARG A 220 -8.49 -0.59 2.10
N ILE A 221 -9.23 0.35 2.69
CA ILE A 221 -9.09 1.79 2.48
C ILE A 221 -8.86 2.48 3.82
N GLY A 222 -7.86 3.34 3.89
CA GLY A 222 -7.54 4.11 5.09
C GLY A 222 -6.22 4.84 4.96
N VAL A 223 -5.99 5.83 5.83
CA VAL A 223 -4.71 6.57 5.89
C VAL A 223 -3.62 5.69 6.51
N TYR A 224 -4.00 4.84 7.47
CA TYR A 224 -3.11 3.92 8.18
C TYR A 224 -3.72 2.53 8.23
N PRO A 225 -2.90 1.46 8.34
CA PRO A 225 -3.39 0.12 8.59
C PRO A 225 -4.34 0.10 9.79
N THR A 226 -5.49 -0.54 9.62
CA THR A 226 -6.48 -0.73 10.67
C THR A 226 -6.84 -2.19 10.69
N VAL A 227 -6.36 -2.91 11.71
CA VAL A 227 -6.36 -4.36 11.75
C VAL A 227 -7.01 -4.86 13.04
N CYS A 228 -7.82 -5.89 12.91
CA CYS A 228 -8.38 -6.64 14.03
C CYS A 228 -8.19 -8.15 13.85
N TYR A 229 -8.44 -8.90 14.91
CA TYR A 229 -8.25 -10.33 14.97
C TYR A 229 -9.59 -11.07 14.91
N ASP A 230 -9.65 -12.17 14.18
CA ASP A 230 -10.79 -13.07 14.12
C ASP A 230 -10.37 -14.54 14.19
N ASN A 231 -11.02 -15.27 15.10
CA ASN A 231 -10.95 -16.73 15.23
C ASN A 231 -12.33 -17.40 15.24
N SER A 232 -13.37 -16.65 14.86
CA SER A 232 -14.76 -17.10 14.90
C SER A 232 -15.30 -17.58 13.54
N GLY A 233 -14.48 -17.50 12.48
CA GLY A 233 -14.90 -17.88 11.13
C GLY A 233 -15.70 -16.81 10.40
N MET A 234 -15.52 -15.54 10.74
CA MET A 234 -16.22 -14.42 10.12
C MET A 234 -15.86 -14.28 8.65
N ALA A 235 -16.83 -14.23 7.75
CA ALA A 235 -16.62 -13.90 6.35
C ALA A 235 -16.36 -12.40 6.18
N CYS A 236 -15.52 -12.04 5.21
CA CYS A 236 -15.11 -10.66 4.94
C CYS A 236 -15.55 -10.24 3.55
N LEU A 237 -16.22 -9.09 3.43
CA LEU A 237 -16.50 -8.48 2.12
C LEU A 237 -15.25 -7.84 1.52
N HIS A 238 -15.28 -7.57 0.21
CA HIS A 238 -14.16 -7.03 -0.59
C HIS A 238 -13.59 -5.67 -0.09
N THR A 239 -14.23 -5.04 0.88
CA THR A 239 -13.73 -3.85 1.57
C THR A 239 -12.74 -4.17 2.70
N ILE A 240 -12.43 -5.44 2.89
CA ILE A 240 -11.51 -5.99 3.89
C ILE A 240 -10.47 -6.85 3.17
N HIS A 241 -9.22 -6.79 3.62
CA HIS A 241 -8.21 -7.81 3.34
C HIS A 241 -8.19 -8.82 4.47
N THR A 242 -8.09 -10.10 4.12
CA THR A 242 -7.82 -11.19 5.05
C THR A 242 -6.35 -11.51 5.04
N ILE A 243 -5.74 -11.66 6.22
CA ILE A 243 -4.32 -11.95 6.40
C ILE A 243 -4.22 -13.17 7.33
N ARG A 244 -3.85 -14.32 6.78
CA ARG A 244 -3.63 -15.55 7.52
C ARG A 244 -2.13 -15.75 7.71
N ILE A 245 -1.66 -15.72 8.96
CA ILE A 245 -0.27 -15.99 9.25
C ILE A 245 -0.01 -17.49 9.06
N THR A 246 0.95 -17.84 8.22
CA THR A 246 1.29 -19.23 7.86
C THR A 246 2.61 -19.69 8.45
N ASP A 247 3.49 -18.76 8.79
CA ASP A 247 4.76 -19.05 9.45
C ASP A 247 4.57 -19.09 10.97
N LYS A 248 4.75 -20.30 11.55
CA LYS A 248 4.55 -20.58 12.99
C LYS A 248 5.51 -19.84 13.93
N ARG A 249 6.56 -19.22 13.40
CA ARG A 249 7.48 -18.39 14.18
C ARG A 249 6.82 -17.08 14.65
N PHE A 250 5.73 -16.68 14.02
CA PHE A 250 5.05 -15.41 14.27
C PHE A 250 3.67 -15.63 14.85
N SER A 251 3.41 -15.03 16.02
CA SER A 251 2.06 -14.97 16.58
C SER A 251 1.18 -14.03 15.72
N PRO A 252 -0.04 -14.43 15.31
CA PRO A 252 -0.97 -13.53 14.64
C PRO A 252 -1.23 -12.23 15.40
N LYS A 253 -1.34 -12.30 16.73
CA LYS A 253 -1.54 -11.11 17.57
C LYS A 253 -0.30 -10.20 17.61
N TYR A 254 0.91 -10.76 17.54
CA TYR A 254 2.13 -9.98 17.39
C TYR A 254 2.14 -9.23 16.04
N VAL A 255 1.84 -9.92 14.95
CA VAL A 255 1.77 -9.27 13.62
C VAL A 255 0.68 -8.21 13.59
N MET A 256 -0.49 -8.46 14.19
CA MET A 256 -1.55 -7.45 14.34
C MET A 256 -1.06 -6.22 15.10
N ALA A 257 -0.32 -6.42 16.19
CA ALA A 257 0.24 -5.32 16.96
C ALA A 257 1.13 -4.45 16.08
N LEU A 258 2.10 -5.05 15.37
CA LEU A 258 2.99 -4.32 14.46
C LEU A 258 2.20 -3.53 13.42
N LEU A 259 1.24 -4.16 12.74
CA LEU A 259 0.42 -3.53 11.70
C LEU A 259 -0.38 -2.32 12.21
N ASN A 260 -0.79 -2.33 13.48
CA ASN A 260 -1.54 -1.23 14.10
C ASN A 260 -0.64 -0.11 14.67
N THR A 261 0.70 -0.27 14.67
CA THR A 261 1.61 0.77 15.19
C THR A 261 1.75 1.96 14.26
N LYS A 262 2.09 3.09 14.85
CA LYS A 262 2.45 4.31 14.12
C LYS A 262 3.66 4.07 13.22
N LEU A 263 4.64 3.29 13.65
CA LEU A 263 5.85 2.98 12.87
C LEU A 263 5.51 2.32 11.54
N ILE A 264 4.75 1.22 11.56
CA ILE A 264 4.40 0.50 10.31
C ILE A 264 3.54 1.36 9.39
N GLY A 265 2.63 2.15 9.95
CA GLY A 265 1.88 3.14 9.16
C GLY A 265 2.79 4.18 8.51
N TYR A 266 3.79 4.69 9.22
CA TYR A 266 4.79 5.62 8.71
C TYR A 266 5.64 5.01 7.60
N ILE A 267 6.21 3.81 7.83
CA ILE A 267 6.99 3.06 6.84
C ILE A 267 6.17 2.82 5.56
N PHE A 268 4.92 2.40 5.71
CA PHE A 268 4.04 2.16 4.57
C PHE A 268 3.83 3.44 3.74
N ARG A 269 3.61 4.58 4.38
CA ARG A 269 3.47 5.88 3.70
C ARG A 269 4.74 6.34 3.00
N LEU A 270 5.92 6.04 3.56
CA LEU A 270 7.19 6.33 2.89
C LEU A 270 7.38 5.48 1.63
N ARG A 271 7.01 4.20 1.68
CA ARG A 271 7.23 3.23 0.60
C ARG A 271 6.18 3.27 -0.50
N VAL A 272 4.94 3.56 -0.12
CA VAL A 272 3.80 3.56 -1.04
C VAL A 272 3.36 5.00 -1.27
N PRO A 273 3.70 5.59 -2.43
CA PRO A 273 3.24 6.94 -2.76
C PRO A 273 1.72 7.01 -2.70
N LEU A 274 1.19 7.87 -1.86
CA LEU A 274 -0.24 8.11 -1.74
C LEU A 274 -0.72 8.74 -3.04
N LYS A 275 -1.73 8.12 -3.67
CA LYS A 275 -2.41 8.74 -4.80
C LYS A 275 -3.41 9.72 -4.21
N GLY A 276 -3.28 11.01 -4.42
CA GLY A 276 -4.17 12.14 -4.22
C GLY A 276 -5.63 11.95 -3.74
N LYS A 277 -5.93 10.83 -3.10
CA LYS A 277 -7.22 10.54 -2.49
C LYS A 277 -7.11 10.72 -0.99
N VAL A 278 -8.14 11.28 -0.41
CA VAL A 278 -8.30 11.43 1.05
C VAL A 278 -8.07 10.10 1.78
N PHE A 279 -8.35 8.96 1.12
CA PHE A 279 -8.15 7.62 1.68
C PHE A 279 -7.45 6.71 0.66
N PRO A 280 -6.14 6.43 0.86
CA PRO A 280 -5.41 5.49 0.01
C PRO A 280 -5.94 4.06 0.15
N GLU A 281 -5.86 3.32 -0.93
CA GLU A 281 -6.16 1.89 -0.96
C GLU A 281 -4.89 1.09 -0.66
N PHE A 282 -4.96 0.19 0.32
CA PHE A 282 -3.95 -0.83 0.57
C PHE A 282 -4.09 -1.93 -0.48
N ARG A 283 -3.14 -2.07 -1.39
CA ARG A 283 -3.18 -3.15 -2.39
C ARG A 283 -2.49 -4.39 -1.82
N VAL A 284 -3.01 -5.59 -2.13
CA VAL A 284 -2.39 -6.86 -1.71
C VAL A 284 -0.90 -6.91 -2.09
N PHE A 285 -0.53 -6.41 -3.27
CA PHE A 285 0.86 -6.33 -3.69
C PHE A 285 1.72 -5.49 -2.74
N ASP A 286 1.24 -4.31 -2.34
CA ASP A 286 1.98 -3.43 -1.44
C ASP A 286 2.07 -4.04 -0.03
N LEU A 287 1.01 -4.68 0.45
CA LEU A 287 1.02 -5.39 1.73
C LEU A 287 2.05 -6.52 1.75
N ASN A 288 2.14 -7.29 0.66
CA ASN A 288 3.10 -8.39 0.55
C ASN A 288 4.55 -7.92 0.54
N LYS A 289 4.87 -6.78 -0.10
CA LYS A 289 6.24 -6.42 -0.45
C LYS A 289 6.78 -5.17 0.26
N GLN A 290 5.91 -4.41 0.97
CA GLN A 290 6.31 -3.13 1.54
C GLN A 290 6.23 -3.06 3.07
N ILE A 291 5.68 -4.08 3.72
CA ILE A 291 5.56 -4.11 5.18
C ILE A 291 6.62 -5.03 5.78
N PRO A 292 7.66 -4.46 6.42
CA PRO A 292 8.65 -5.24 7.14
C PRO A 292 8.08 -5.70 8.49
N ILE A 293 8.22 -6.98 8.77
CA ILE A 293 7.85 -7.61 10.04
C ILE A 293 9.14 -8.03 10.74
N LYS A 294 9.42 -7.42 11.89
CA LYS A 294 10.62 -7.72 12.67
C LYS A 294 10.62 -9.16 13.16
N ILE A 295 11.74 -9.86 12.98
CA ILE A 295 11.95 -11.19 13.56
C ILE A 295 12.28 -10.97 15.04
N ALA A 296 11.35 -11.30 15.91
CA ALA A 296 11.47 -11.17 17.35
C ALA A 296 11.48 -12.56 18.02
N SER A 297 12.19 -12.68 19.12
CA SER A 297 12.17 -13.87 19.96
C SER A 297 10.77 -14.14 20.52
N HIS A 298 10.48 -15.39 20.90
CA HIS A 298 9.20 -15.73 21.52
C HIS A 298 8.89 -14.88 22.77
N LYS A 299 9.92 -14.49 23.53
CA LYS A 299 9.77 -13.66 24.72
C LYS A 299 9.33 -12.24 24.36
N GLU A 300 9.96 -11.62 23.36
CA GLU A 300 9.60 -10.28 22.88
C GLU A 300 8.21 -10.27 22.26
N GLN A 301 7.86 -11.28 21.46
CA GLN A 301 6.50 -11.41 20.94
C GLN A 301 5.47 -11.55 22.06
N ALA A 302 5.75 -12.39 23.09
CA ALA A 302 4.85 -12.63 24.21
C ALA A 302 4.59 -11.34 25.02
N GLU A 303 5.60 -10.50 25.18
CA GLU A 303 5.47 -9.20 25.87
C GLU A 303 4.47 -8.29 25.12
N ILE A 304 4.64 -8.13 23.81
CA ILE A 304 3.74 -7.34 22.98
C ILE A 304 2.32 -7.94 22.97
N VAL A 305 2.21 -9.27 22.83
CA VAL A 305 0.93 -9.98 22.83
C VAL A 305 0.19 -9.83 24.17
N LYS A 306 0.91 -9.71 25.29
CA LYS A 306 0.30 -9.40 26.58
C LYS A 306 -0.48 -8.07 26.55
N TYR A 307 0.09 -7.01 25.97
CA TYR A 307 -0.61 -5.73 25.81
C TYR A 307 -1.79 -5.85 24.84
N VAL A 308 -1.64 -6.59 23.74
CA VAL A 308 -2.75 -6.87 22.82
C VAL A 308 -3.91 -7.58 23.52
N ASN A 309 -3.63 -8.60 24.34
CA ASN A 309 -4.65 -9.29 25.10
C ASN A 309 -5.33 -8.36 26.13
N GLY A 310 -4.59 -7.43 26.72
CA GLY A 310 -5.14 -6.38 27.59
C GLY A 310 -6.14 -5.50 26.82
N ILE A 311 -5.80 -5.03 25.63
CA ILE A 311 -6.69 -4.24 24.76
C ILE A 311 -7.96 -5.02 24.39
N LEU A 312 -7.82 -6.32 24.09
CA LEU A 312 -8.95 -7.15 23.71
C LEU A 312 -9.88 -7.46 24.90
N ALA A 313 -9.39 -7.37 26.14
CA ALA A 313 -10.14 -7.63 27.36
C ALA A 313 -10.76 -6.35 27.98
N HIS A 314 -10.08 -5.20 27.86
CA HIS A 314 -10.43 -3.96 28.57
C HIS A 314 -10.40 -2.75 27.63
N GLU A 315 -11.57 -2.25 27.25
CA GLU A 315 -11.69 -1.12 26.31
C GLU A 315 -11.17 0.21 26.90
N ASP A 316 -11.25 0.38 28.20
CA ASP A 316 -10.88 1.64 28.88
C ASP A 316 -9.35 1.90 28.88
N GLU A 317 -8.55 0.87 28.64
CA GLU A 317 -7.08 0.97 28.65
C GLU A 317 -6.43 1.05 27.25
N ILE A 318 -7.23 1.10 26.19
CA ILE A 318 -6.73 0.99 24.79
C ILE A 318 -5.60 2.00 24.53
N THR A 319 -5.81 3.29 24.82
CA THR A 319 -4.83 4.35 24.52
C THR A 319 -3.50 4.12 25.23
N MET A 320 -3.54 3.75 26.51
CA MET A 320 -2.34 3.49 27.31
C MET A 320 -1.59 2.25 26.81
N LEU A 321 -2.31 1.19 26.45
CA LEU A 321 -1.70 -0.04 25.98
C LEU A 321 -1.18 0.08 24.53
N GLU A 322 -1.85 0.86 23.67
CA GLU A 322 -1.33 1.23 22.34
C GLU A 322 0.00 1.98 22.44
N GLU A 323 0.11 2.91 23.38
CA GLU A 323 1.38 3.63 23.59
C GLU A 323 2.49 2.69 24.03
N LYS A 324 2.23 1.77 24.97
CA LYS A 324 3.21 0.74 25.38
C LYS A 324 3.62 -0.14 24.19
N ILE A 325 2.68 -0.54 23.33
CA ILE A 325 2.99 -1.30 22.11
C ILE A 325 3.88 -0.48 21.18
N ASN A 326 3.59 0.82 20.95
CA ASN A 326 4.43 1.67 20.12
C ASN A 326 5.86 1.78 20.68
N GLN A 327 6.03 1.99 21.98
CA GLN A 327 7.35 2.07 22.61
C GLN A 327 8.13 0.76 22.49
N CYS A 328 7.49 -0.39 22.76
CA CYS A 328 8.12 -1.70 22.54
C CYS A 328 8.57 -1.87 21.09
N VAL A 329 7.74 -1.48 20.13
CA VAL A 329 8.03 -1.62 18.70
C VAL A 329 9.12 -0.65 18.26
N TYR A 330 9.14 0.60 18.75
CA TYR A 330 10.23 1.54 18.46
C TYR A 330 11.58 0.99 18.94
N SER A 331 11.62 0.46 20.17
CA SER A 331 12.82 -0.21 20.71
C SER A 331 13.22 -1.43 19.87
N LEU A 332 12.27 -2.27 19.50
CA LEU A 332 12.48 -3.49 18.71
C LEU A 332 13.08 -3.20 17.32
N TYR A 333 12.68 -2.10 16.69
CA TYR A 333 13.23 -1.63 15.41
C TYR A 333 14.47 -0.74 15.57
N GLY A 334 14.91 -0.48 16.80
CA GLY A 334 16.10 0.29 17.12
C GLY A 334 16.00 1.78 16.76
N LEU A 335 14.83 2.40 16.88
CA LEU A 335 14.66 3.81 16.58
C LEU A 335 15.38 4.69 17.59
N THR A 336 15.99 5.78 17.10
CA THR A 336 16.50 6.87 17.94
C THR A 336 15.34 7.79 18.37
N GLU A 337 15.57 8.63 19.40
CA GLU A 337 14.58 9.60 19.87
C GLU A 337 14.08 10.53 18.75
N ASN A 338 14.98 11.03 17.90
CA ASN A 338 14.61 11.88 16.76
C ASN A 338 13.75 11.15 15.74
N GLU A 339 14.01 9.87 15.49
CA GLU A 339 13.21 9.05 14.59
C GLU A 339 11.82 8.76 15.15
N VAL A 340 11.73 8.52 16.46
CA VAL A 340 10.45 8.38 17.16
C VAL A 340 9.63 9.66 17.05
N GLU A 341 10.25 10.83 17.31
CA GLU A 341 9.58 12.12 17.19
C GLU A 341 9.01 12.35 15.79
N MET A 342 9.76 12.03 14.73
CA MET A 342 9.30 12.12 13.34
C MET A 342 8.11 11.21 13.05
N VAL A 343 8.12 9.98 13.56
CA VAL A 343 6.99 9.06 13.44
C VAL A 343 5.78 9.65 14.15
N GLU A 344 5.94 10.13 15.38
CA GLU A 344 4.85 10.69 16.17
C GLU A 344 4.24 11.96 15.57
N GLU A 345 5.06 12.89 15.06
CA GLU A 345 4.60 14.11 14.40
C GLU A 345 3.69 13.83 13.20
N THR A 346 3.92 12.71 12.49
CA THR A 346 3.10 12.32 11.34
C THR A 346 1.65 12.02 11.73
N TYR A 347 1.41 11.66 12.99
CA TYR A 347 0.09 11.34 13.53
C TYR A 347 -0.57 12.48 14.32
N ARG A 348 0.15 13.56 14.60
CA ARG A 348 -0.40 14.76 15.25
C ARG A 348 -1.12 15.71 14.28
N ARG A 349 -1.00 15.47 12.99
CA ARG A 349 -1.62 16.22 11.88
C ARG A 349 -2.79 15.46 11.29
#